data_b781a5260946319fe46a35be7ba44e07
#
_entry.id   b781a5260946319fe46a35be7ba44e07
#
_cell.length_a   1.000
_cell.length_b   1.000
_cell.length_c   1.000
_cell.angle_alpha   90.00
_cell.angle_beta   90.00
_cell.angle_gamma   90.00
#
_symmetry.space_group_name_H-M   'P 1'
#
loop_
_entity.id
_entity.type
_entity.pdbx_description
1 polymer ?
#
loop_
_entity_poly.entity_id
_entity_poly.type
_entity_poly.pdbx_seq_one_letter_code
_entity_poly.pdbx_strand_id
1 'polypeptide(L)'
;MGPAATSFALLCLYSLGVCVPTGTADAAPTQASLPEVKKARGDVPDILPEPEPEPTSQLSDFENSYNYVLSRLAGMDQAIHKLNVGHYTLDVKVSQLMDRLTRMDVKVGELEDHIREVDRHSKDNRKEMGRLEGCQKGHRMGYKCYLVYNSQEDYAGAARKCLERGGRMAMPRDRREQENLADYVKSFFHPGNWPVWLGVNDLRSEGLYLFDDGSRVSYFQWRKHFLSSQPDGGRRENCVAMSSDDGDWWDHYCDRTMNYLCEFDDRVAL
;
A
#
# COMPACT_ATOMS: atom_id res chain seq x y z
N MET A 1 13.82 41.72 13.59
CA MET A 1 14.65 40.75 14.34
C MET A 1 13.71 39.65 14.87
N GLY A 2 13.57 38.57 14.13
CA GLY A 2 12.78 37.38 14.52
C GLY A 2 13.66 36.17 14.38
N PRO A 3 13.53 35.17 15.26
CA PRO A 3 14.45 34.01 15.29
C PRO A 3 14.15 33.02 14.15
N ALA A 4 15.22 32.55 13.55
CA ALA A 4 15.20 31.51 12.53
C ALA A 4 14.71 30.18 13.12
N ALA A 5 13.66 29.62 12.54
CA ALA A 5 13.21 28.27 12.82
C ALA A 5 14.08 27.30 12.05
N THR A 6 14.86 26.48 12.76
CA THR A 6 15.61 25.36 12.20
C THR A 6 14.60 24.21 11.92
N SER A 7 14.34 23.95 10.65
CA SER A 7 13.54 22.81 10.18
C SER A 7 14.35 21.53 10.33
N PHE A 8 13.95 20.65 11.24
CA PHE A 8 14.43 19.26 11.29
C PHE A 8 13.66 18.44 10.24
N ALA A 9 14.35 17.97 9.22
CA ALA A 9 13.79 17.00 8.28
C ALA A 9 13.82 15.59 8.88
N LEU A 10 12.66 15.04 9.18
CA LEU A 10 12.51 13.62 9.53
C LEU A 10 12.30 12.83 8.23
N LEU A 11 13.24 11.94 7.89
CA LEU A 11 13.03 10.93 6.87
C LEU A 11 12.43 9.69 7.53
N CYS A 12 11.13 9.49 7.36
CA CYS A 12 10.43 8.27 7.76
C CYS A 12 10.43 7.27 6.60
N LEU A 13 11.10 6.13 6.76
CA LEU A 13 10.97 4.99 5.87
C LEU A 13 9.72 4.18 6.28
N TYR A 14 8.72 4.14 5.42
CA TYR A 14 7.35 3.64 5.65
C TYR A 14 7.22 2.10 5.73
N SER A 15 8.28 1.35 5.94
CA SER A 15 8.17 -0.12 5.92
C SER A 15 8.46 -0.87 7.24
N LEU A 16 8.98 -0.23 8.29
CA LEU A 16 9.35 -0.99 9.51
C LEU A 16 9.13 -0.27 10.84
N GLY A 17 8.39 0.83 10.92
CA GLY A 17 7.96 1.42 12.20
C GLY A 17 9.08 1.81 13.20
N VAL A 18 10.33 2.01 12.73
CA VAL A 18 11.45 2.42 13.57
C VAL A 18 11.98 3.77 13.08
N CYS A 19 11.76 4.81 13.87
CA CYS A 19 12.38 6.12 13.68
C CYS A 19 13.76 6.15 14.35
N VAL A 20 14.83 6.30 13.58
CA VAL A 20 16.17 6.54 14.10
C VAL A 20 16.54 8.01 13.87
N PRO A 21 16.94 8.79 14.90
CA PRO A 21 17.38 10.15 14.71
C PRO A 21 18.81 10.17 14.14
N THR A 22 19.00 10.81 12.99
CA THR A 22 20.32 11.11 12.45
C THR A 22 20.84 12.39 13.11
N GLY A 23 21.68 12.23 14.13
CA GLY A 23 22.45 13.31 14.73
C GLY A 23 23.92 13.12 14.43
N THR A 24 24.49 13.99 13.61
CA THR A 24 25.94 14.17 13.50
C THR A 24 26.41 14.93 14.74
N ALA A 25 27.20 14.28 15.56
CA ALA A 25 27.91 14.95 16.63
C ALA A 25 29.43 14.79 16.39
N ASP A 26 30.01 15.82 15.80
CA ASP A 26 31.44 16.11 15.99
C ASP A 26 31.61 16.69 17.40
N ALA A 27 32.28 15.94 18.27
CA ALA A 27 32.77 16.46 19.53
C ALA A 27 34.25 16.13 19.64
N ALA A 28 35.09 17.18 19.48
CA ALA A 28 36.48 17.16 19.78
C ALA A 28 36.74 16.91 21.29
N PRO A 29 37.83 16.24 21.69
CA PRO A 29 38.12 15.98 23.11
C PRO A 29 38.56 17.26 23.82
N THR A 30 37.82 17.65 24.83
CA THR A 30 38.18 18.72 25.75
C THR A 30 39.35 18.27 26.63
N GLN A 31 40.49 18.95 26.53
CA GLN A 31 41.60 18.81 27.44
C GLN A 31 41.21 19.29 28.84
N ALA A 32 41.25 18.39 29.80
CA ALA A 32 41.11 18.73 31.22
C ALA A 32 42.38 19.42 31.70
N SER A 33 42.29 20.68 32.09
CA SER A 33 43.32 21.47 32.75
C SER A 33 43.53 21.00 34.18
N LEU A 34 44.79 20.74 34.54
CA LEU A 34 45.26 20.47 35.90
C LEU A 34 45.03 21.71 36.79
N PRO A 35 44.63 21.53 38.05
CA PRO A 35 44.55 22.64 38.99
C PRO A 35 45.91 23.10 39.50
N GLU A 36 46.09 24.41 39.47
CA GLU A 36 47.24 25.16 39.93
C GLU A 36 47.38 25.05 41.46
N VAL A 37 48.56 24.58 41.93
CA VAL A 37 48.88 24.50 43.36
C VAL A 37 49.31 25.87 43.87
N LYS A 38 48.51 26.50 44.70
CA LYS A 38 48.86 27.70 45.46
C LYS A 38 49.87 27.38 46.54
N LYS A 39 51.05 28.02 46.43
CA LYS A 39 52.14 28.02 47.40
C LYS A 39 51.78 28.83 48.64
N ALA A 40 51.42 28.16 49.74
CA ALA A 40 51.31 28.80 51.04
C ALA A 40 52.62 28.69 51.79
N ARG A 41 53.16 29.84 52.20
CA ARG A 41 54.32 30.04 53.02
C ARG A 41 53.84 30.02 54.48
N GLY A 42 54.25 29.02 55.22
CA GLY A 42 53.97 28.90 56.68
C GLY A 42 55.15 28.33 57.38
N ASP A 43 55.46 28.94 58.48
CA ASP A 43 56.64 28.87 59.38
C ASP A 43 57.05 27.44 59.78
N VAL A 44 58.36 27.30 59.86
CA VAL A 44 59.08 26.09 60.32
C VAL A 44 59.18 26.10 61.86
N PRO A 45 58.73 25.06 62.55
CA PRO A 45 59.24 24.75 63.91
C PRO A 45 60.27 23.67 63.78
N ASP A 46 61.40 23.91 64.49
CA ASP A 46 62.50 22.95 64.73
C ASP A 46 61.94 21.64 65.32
N ILE A 47 62.08 20.55 64.60
CA ILE A 47 61.90 19.18 65.10
C ILE A 47 63.19 18.39 64.86
N LEU A 48 63.67 17.82 65.96
CA LEU A 48 64.82 16.90 66.05
C LEU A 48 64.71 15.80 64.93
N PRO A 49 65.86 15.32 64.44
CA PRO A 49 65.92 14.30 63.39
C PRO A 49 65.45 12.94 63.96
N GLU A 50 64.38 12.44 63.39
CA GLU A 50 63.95 11.06 63.53
C GLU A 50 64.92 10.16 62.75
N PRO A 51 65.22 8.95 63.25
CA PRO A 51 66.20 8.06 62.62
C PRO A 51 65.74 7.65 61.25
N GLU A 52 66.59 7.78 60.23
CA GLU A 52 66.33 7.33 58.87
C GLU A 52 65.88 5.86 58.86
N PRO A 53 64.81 5.50 58.15
CA PRO A 53 64.37 4.12 57.99
C PRO A 53 65.48 3.37 57.19
N GLU A 54 65.87 2.20 57.66
CA GLU A 54 66.86 1.34 57.02
C GLU A 54 66.53 1.08 55.51
N PRO A 55 67.51 1.13 54.61
CA PRO A 55 67.31 1.02 53.14
C PRO A 55 66.66 -0.31 52.66
N THR A 56 66.55 -1.30 53.50
CA THR A 56 65.96 -2.62 53.22
C THR A 56 64.41 -2.61 53.19
N SER A 57 63.79 -1.70 53.94
CA SER A 57 62.30 -1.64 53.92
C SER A 57 61.76 -0.94 52.67
N GLN A 58 62.41 0.08 52.16
CA GLN A 58 61.99 0.80 50.93
C GLN A 58 62.10 -0.07 49.66
N LEU A 59 63.10 -0.94 49.61
CA LEU A 59 63.29 -1.85 48.46
C LEU A 59 62.20 -2.92 48.41
N SER A 60 61.77 -3.45 49.56
CA SER A 60 60.68 -4.44 49.65
C SER A 60 59.35 -3.82 49.32
N ASP A 61 59.04 -2.57 49.68
CA ASP A 61 57.83 -1.89 49.36
C ASP A 61 57.72 -1.56 47.85
N PHE A 62 58.87 -1.19 47.24
CA PHE A 62 58.94 -0.98 45.80
C PHE A 62 58.68 -2.28 45.01
N GLU A 63 59.29 -3.37 45.42
CA GLU A 63 59.18 -4.69 44.80
C GLU A 63 57.75 -5.22 44.94
N ASN A 64 57.08 -5.04 46.06
CA ASN A 64 55.69 -5.37 46.27
C ASN A 64 54.75 -4.53 45.36
N SER A 65 55.03 -3.22 45.27
CA SER A 65 54.27 -2.32 44.39
C SER A 65 54.46 -2.69 42.91
N TYR A 66 55.65 -3.01 42.49
CA TYR A 66 55.94 -3.46 41.12
C TYR A 66 55.23 -4.77 40.77
N ASN A 67 55.31 -5.77 41.66
CA ASN A 67 54.59 -7.04 41.49
C ASN A 67 53.13 -6.88 41.47
N TYR A 68 52.55 -5.97 42.27
CA TYR A 68 51.10 -5.62 42.16
C TYR A 68 50.74 -5.06 40.81
N VAL A 69 51.51 -4.10 40.27
CA VAL A 69 51.27 -3.52 38.93
C VAL A 69 51.35 -4.57 37.82
N LEU A 70 52.39 -5.45 37.89
CA LEU A 70 52.51 -6.56 36.93
C LEU A 70 51.32 -7.52 36.97
N SER A 71 50.85 -7.85 38.16
CA SER A 71 49.64 -8.68 38.33
C SER A 71 48.41 -8.03 37.75
N ARG A 72 48.24 -6.72 37.92
CA ARG A 72 47.12 -5.95 37.33
C ARG A 72 47.21 -5.91 35.81
N LEU A 73 48.41 -5.68 35.25
CA LEU A 73 48.63 -5.70 33.80
C LEU A 73 48.30 -7.07 33.19
N ALA A 74 48.79 -8.16 33.83
CA ALA A 74 48.46 -9.51 33.37
C ALA A 74 46.95 -9.79 33.42
N GLY A 75 46.24 -9.30 34.43
CA GLY A 75 44.77 -9.39 34.51
C GLY A 75 44.07 -8.60 33.41
N MET A 76 44.59 -7.42 33.06
CA MET A 76 44.07 -6.61 31.95
C MET A 76 44.30 -7.30 30.59
N ASP A 77 45.47 -7.84 30.34
CA ASP A 77 45.75 -8.58 29.09
C ASP A 77 44.79 -9.78 28.94
N GLN A 78 44.55 -10.50 30.02
CA GLN A 78 43.58 -11.61 29.98
C GLN A 78 42.16 -11.15 29.72
N ALA A 79 41.75 -10.01 30.28
CA ALA A 79 40.45 -9.42 30.03
C ALA A 79 40.32 -8.94 28.57
N ILE A 80 41.35 -8.29 28.03
CA ILE A 80 41.40 -7.85 26.64
C ILE A 80 41.32 -9.04 25.69
N HIS A 81 42.05 -10.13 25.98
CA HIS A 81 41.98 -11.34 25.18
C HIS A 81 40.55 -11.95 25.16
N LYS A 82 39.89 -12.04 26.31
CA LYS A 82 38.48 -12.50 26.41
C LYS A 82 37.51 -11.61 25.62
N LEU A 83 37.69 -10.29 25.70
CA LEU A 83 36.90 -9.34 24.92
C LEU A 83 37.08 -9.53 23.41
N ASN A 84 38.34 -9.67 22.96
CA ASN A 84 38.63 -9.88 21.53
C ASN A 84 38.03 -11.19 21.01
N VAL A 85 38.13 -12.29 21.76
CA VAL A 85 37.50 -13.57 21.40
C VAL A 85 35.95 -13.42 21.37
N GLY A 86 35.40 -12.72 22.35
CA GLY A 86 33.93 -12.42 22.37
C GLY A 86 33.47 -11.60 21.17
N HIS A 87 34.24 -10.55 20.82
CA HIS A 87 33.99 -9.70 19.67
C HIS A 87 34.01 -10.51 18.34
N TYR A 88 35.06 -11.29 18.14
CA TYR A 88 35.18 -12.16 16.96
C TYR A 88 33.99 -13.14 16.83
N THR A 89 33.60 -13.75 17.97
CA THR A 89 32.45 -14.67 17.99
C THR A 89 31.16 -13.94 17.64
N LEU A 90 30.98 -12.71 18.08
CA LEU A 90 29.82 -11.88 17.76
C LEU A 90 29.80 -11.52 16.28
N ASP A 91 30.94 -11.10 15.71
CA ASP A 91 31.06 -10.77 14.28
C ASP A 91 30.69 -11.93 13.38
N VAL A 92 31.17 -13.15 13.72
CA VAL A 92 30.79 -14.37 12.98
C VAL A 92 29.27 -14.62 13.03
N LYS A 93 28.64 -14.46 14.22
CA LYS A 93 27.21 -14.63 14.37
C LYS A 93 26.42 -13.57 13.61
N VAL A 94 26.86 -12.31 13.65
CA VAL A 94 26.22 -11.22 12.89
C VAL A 94 26.30 -11.51 11.39
N SER A 95 27.46 -11.91 10.88
CA SER A 95 27.62 -12.28 9.45
C SER A 95 26.67 -13.43 9.06
N GLN A 96 26.56 -14.47 9.89
CA GLN A 96 25.64 -15.57 9.63
C GLN A 96 24.18 -15.13 9.63
N LEU A 97 23.80 -14.20 10.51
CA LEU A 97 22.45 -13.63 10.53
C LEU A 97 22.17 -12.79 9.28
N MET A 98 23.12 -11.96 8.85
CA MET A 98 22.99 -11.18 7.61
C MET A 98 22.82 -12.07 6.38
N ASP A 99 23.60 -13.16 6.27
CA ASP A 99 23.43 -14.15 5.19
C ASP A 99 22.05 -14.81 5.20
N ARG A 100 21.51 -15.08 6.39
CA ARG A 100 20.16 -15.64 6.52
C ARG A 100 19.08 -14.63 6.11
N LEU A 101 19.24 -13.36 6.52
CA LEU A 101 18.33 -12.28 6.13
C LEU A 101 18.32 -12.10 4.61
N THR A 102 19.50 -12.00 3.99
CA THR A 102 19.62 -11.88 2.52
C THR A 102 18.92 -13.03 1.79
N ARG A 103 19.09 -14.27 2.27
CA ARG A 103 18.37 -15.41 1.68
C ARG A 103 16.86 -15.35 1.90
N MET A 104 16.40 -14.80 3.03
CA MET A 104 14.98 -14.60 3.26
C MET A 104 14.41 -13.52 2.36
N ASP A 105 15.11 -12.39 2.16
CA ASP A 105 14.69 -11.31 1.28
C ASP A 105 14.52 -11.80 -0.16
N VAL A 106 15.46 -12.61 -0.66
CA VAL A 106 15.34 -13.22 -1.99
C VAL A 106 14.08 -14.10 -2.09
N LYS A 107 13.84 -14.97 -1.08
CA LYS A 107 12.65 -15.83 -1.07
C LYS A 107 11.34 -15.05 -0.97
N VAL A 108 11.34 -13.96 -0.21
CA VAL A 108 10.16 -13.06 -0.13
C VAL A 108 9.89 -12.45 -1.50
N GLY A 109 10.92 -11.96 -2.20
CA GLY A 109 10.77 -11.44 -3.55
C GLY A 109 10.20 -12.47 -4.54
N GLU A 110 10.72 -13.69 -4.53
CA GLU A 110 10.20 -14.80 -5.35
C GLU A 110 8.72 -15.12 -5.05
N LEU A 111 8.35 -15.12 -3.77
CA LEU A 111 6.95 -15.34 -3.35
C LEU A 111 6.02 -14.21 -3.80
N GLU A 112 6.47 -12.96 -3.71
CA GLU A 112 5.70 -11.82 -4.19
C GLU A 112 5.46 -11.89 -5.71
N ASP A 113 6.44 -12.32 -6.49
CA ASP A 113 6.30 -12.55 -7.93
C ASP A 113 5.29 -13.66 -8.23
N HIS A 114 5.38 -14.78 -7.53
CA HIS A 114 4.41 -15.88 -7.66
C HIS A 114 2.98 -15.45 -7.29
N ILE A 115 2.82 -14.67 -6.21
CA ILE A 115 1.51 -14.15 -5.81
C ILE A 115 0.93 -13.24 -6.89
N ARG A 116 1.73 -12.36 -7.49
CA ARG A 116 1.30 -11.49 -8.61
C ARG A 116 0.87 -12.32 -9.83
N GLU A 117 1.58 -13.38 -10.13
CA GLU A 117 1.24 -14.27 -11.24
C GLU A 117 -0.06 -15.04 -10.99
N VAL A 118 -0.23 -15.61 -9.79
CA VAL A 118 -1.47 -16.28 -9.39
C VAL A 118 -2.65 -15.34 -9.40
N ASP A 119 -2.49 -14.10 -8.91
CA ASP A 119 -3.56 -13.08 -8.94
C ASP A 119 -3.97 -12.73 -10.38
N ARG A 120 -2.99 -12.58 -11.29
CA ARG A 120 -3.24 -12.36 -12.71
C ARG A 120 -4.04 -13.51 -13.32
N HIS A 121 -3.58 -14.75 -13.15
CA HIS A 121 -4.29 -15.93 -13.66
C HIS A 121 -5.68 -16.08 -13.05
N SER A 122 -5.84 -15.78 -11.76
CA SER A 122 -7.15 -15.81 -11.10
C SER A 122 -8.13 -14.80 -11.71
N LYS A 123 -7.64 -13.59 -12.03
CA LYS A 123 -8.45 -12.55 -12.71
C LYS A 123 -8.83 -12.98 -14.12
N ASP A 124 -7.89 -13.52 -14.89
CA ASP A 124 -8.14 -13.98 -16.25
C ASP A 124 -9.13 -15.16 -16.28
N ASN A 125 -8.96 -16.12 -15.37
CA ASN A 125 -9.91 -17.24 -15.23
C ASN A 125 -11.31 -16.74 -14.84
N ARG A 126 -11.42 -15.75 -13.95
CA ARG A 126 -12.72 -15.18 -13.56
C ARG A 126 -13.43 -14.52 -14.76
N LYS A 127 -12.68 -13.80 -15.60
CA LYS A 127 -13.23 -13.18 -16.80
C LYS A 127 -13.70 -14.24 -17.80
N GLU A 128 -12.93 -15.28 -18.04
CA GLU A 128 -13.29 -16.35 -18.93
C GLU A 128 -14.52 -17.11 -18.45
N MET A 129 -14.56 -17.43 -17.15
CA MET A 129 -15.73 -18.07 -16.53
C MET A 129 -16.98 -17.18 -16.66
N GLY A 130 -16.85 -15.86 -16.41
CA GLY A 130 -17.98 -14.93 -16.55
C GLY A 130 -18.48 -14.81 -17.98
N ARG A 131 -17.58 -14.80 -18.98
CA ARG A 131 -17.92 -14.81 -20.40
C ARG A 131 -18.67 -16.09 -20.80
N LEU A 132 -18.19 -17.25 -20.37
CA LEU A 132 -18.86 -18.53 -20.60
C LEU A 132 -20.24 -18.57 -19.95
N GLU A 133 -20.34 -18.13 -18.68
CA GLU A 133 -21.62 -18.06 -17.98
C GLU A 133 -22.59 -17.11 -18.69
N GLY A 134 -22.11 -15.92 -19.09
CA GLY A 134 -22.90 -14.93 -19.80
C GLY A 134 -23.50 -15.46 -21.10
N CYS A 135 -22.74 -16.27 -21.83
CA CYS A 135 -23.21 -16.85 -23.09
C CYS A 135 -24.03 -18.15 -22.92
N GLN A 136 -23.85 -18.89 -21.81
CA GLN A 136 -24.63 -20.10 -21.53
C GLN A 136 -25.99 -19.82 -20.90
N LYS A 137 -26.04 -18.89 -19.92
CA LYS A 137 -27.24 -18.57 -19.15
C LYS A 137 -27.96 -17.34 -19.66
N GLY A 138 -27.27 -16.48 -20.37
CA GLY A 138 -27.82 -15.24 -20.91
C GLY A 138 -28.52 -15.40 -22.25
N HIS A 139 -28.94 -14.27 -22.77
CA HIS A 139 -29.59 -14.16 -24.07
C HIS A 139 -28.55 -13.88 -25.16
N ARG A 140 -28.46 -14.76 -26.17
CA ARG A 140 -27.48 -14.63 -27.28
C ARG A 140 -28.09 -13.85 -28.43
N MET A 141 -27.35 -12.87 -28.92
CA MET A 141 -27.69 -12.06 -30.08
C MET A 141 -26.49 -11.92 -31.00
N GLY A 142 -26.41 -12.76 -32.04
CA GLY A 142 -25.24 -12.84 -32.91
C GLY A 142 -24.02 -13.29 -32.15
N TYR A 143 -22.99 -12.45 -32.12
CA TYR A 143 -21.74 -12.67 -31.38
C TYR A 143 -21.76 -12.10 -29.98
N LYS A 144 -22.82 -11.40 -29.56
CA LYS A 144 -22.98 -10.88 -28.21
C LYS A 144 -23.86 -11.79 -27.38
N CYS A 145 -23.57 -11.85 -26.10
CA CYS A 145 -24.37 -12.51 -25.09
C CYS A 145 -24.70 -11.51 -23.99
N TYR A 146 -25.92 -11.51 -23.51
CA TYR A 146 -26.41 -10.59 -22.50
C TYR A 146 -26.91 -11.34 -21.29
N LEU A 147 -26.49 -10.93 -20.09
CA LEU A 147 -26.95 -11.54 -18.85
C LEU A 147 -27.42 -10.46 -17.86
N VAL A 148 -28.67 -10.60 -17.41
CA VAL A 148 -29.23 -9.79 -16.34
C VAL A 148 -28.70 -10.27 -15.00
N TYR A 149 -28.22 -9.33 -14.20
CA TYR A 149 -27.85 -9.57 -12.80
C TYR A 149 -28.90 -8.95 -11.87
N ASN A 150 -29.62 -9.81 -11.18
CA ASN A 150 -30.60 -9.42 -10.17
C ASN A 150 -29.88 -9.12 -8.84
N SER A 151 -29.07 -8.08 -8.85
CA SER A 151 -28.39 -7.57 -7.65
C SER A 151 -28.29 -6.06 -7.73
N GLN A 152 -28.54 -5.40 -6.61
CA GLN A 152 -28.62 -3.94 -6.53
C GLN A 152 -27.21 -3.35 -6.46
N GLU A 153 -26.82 -2.58 -7.48
CA GLU A 153 -25.55 -1.89 -7.58
C GLU A 153 -25.74 -0.45 -8.05
N ASP A 154 -24.88 0.46 -7.61
CA ASP A 154 -24.75 1.76 -8.25
C ASP A 154 -24.13 1.61 -9.66
N TYR A 155 -24.19 2.66 -10.46
CA TYR A 155 -23.71 2.59 -11.85
C TYR A 155 -22.25 2.14 -11.94
N ALA A 156 -21.36 2.73 -11.12
CA ALA A 156 -19.95 2.40 -11.11
C ALA A 156 -19.68 0.96 -10.62
N GLY A 157 -20.43 0.49 -9.64
CA GLY A 157 -20.39 -0.87 -9.14
C GLY A 157 -20.85 -1.89 -10.19
N ALA A 158 -21.93 -1.60 -10.89
CA ALA A 158 -22.43 -2.41 -12.00
C ALA A 158 -21.39 -2.52 -13.13
N ALA A 159 -20.82 -1.40 -13.57
CA ALA A 159 -19.77 -1.37 -14.60
C ALA A 159 -18.56 -2.20 -14.18
N ARG A 160 -18.07 -2.01 -12.95
CA ARG A 160 -16.95 -2.79 -12.39
C ARG A 160 -17.25 -4.29 -12.36
N LYS A 161 -18.44 -4.69 -11.90
CA LYS A 161 -18.83 -6.11 -11.82
C LYS A 161 -18.93 -6.78 -13.19
N CYS A 162 -19.42 -6.07 -14.21
CA CYS A 162 -19.40 -6.58 -15.58
C CYS A 162 -17.96 -6.77 -16.09
N LEU A 163 -17.06 -5.79 -15.85
CA LEU A 163 -15.65 -5.87 -16.22
C LEU A 163 -14.91 -7.02 -15.52
N GLU A 164 -15.14 -7.24 -14.23
CA GLU A 164 -14.56 -8.34 -13.47
C GLU A 164 -14.96 -9.73 -14.01
N ARG A 165 -16.08 -9.81 -14.72
CA ARG A 165 -16.59 -11.02 -15.38
C ARG A 165 -16.23 -11.11 -16.86
N GLY A 166 -15.34 -10.23 -17.34
CA GLY A 166 -14.89 -10.23 -18.74
C GLY A 166 -15.92 -9.70 -19.74
N GLY A 167 -16.93 -9.01 -19.27
CA GLY A 167 -17.91 -8.28 -20.06
C GLY A 167 -17.83 -6.77 -19.80
N ARG A 168 -18.86 -6.07 -20.22
CA ARG A 168 -19.12 -4.64 -19.91
C ARG A 168 -20.62 -4.46 -19.74
N MET A 169 -21.09 -3.30 -19.29
CA MET A 169 -22.52 -3.05 -19.27
C MET A 169 -23.09 -3.03 -20.68
N ALA A 170 -24.34 -3.46 -20.84
CA ALA A 170 -24.98 -3.60 -22.15
C ALA A 170 -25.09 -2.26 -22.88
N MET A 171 -24.70 -2.26 -24.15
CA MET A 171 -24.67 -1.08 -25.03
C MET A 171 -25.51 -1.33 -26.27
N PRO A 172 -26.82 -1.13 -26.21
CA PRO A 172 -27.68 -1.28 -27.39
C PRO A 172 -27.39 -0.20 -28.44
N ARG A 173 -26.86 -0.59 -29.59
CA ARG A 173 -26.33 0.34 -30.60
C ARG A 173 -27.37 0.71 -31.67
N ASP A 174 -28.39 -0.12 -31.80
CA ASP A 174 -29.47 0.10 -32.76
C ASP A 174 -30.83 -0.37 -32.20
N ARG A 175 -31.86 -0.09 -32.96
CA ARG A 175 -33.25 -0.42 -32.59
C ARG A 175 -33.44 -1.92 -32.39
N ARG A 176 -32.87 -2.76 -33.25
CA ARG A 176 -33.07 -4.21 -33.21
C ARG A 176 -32.42 -4.79 -31.96
N GLU A 177 -31.22 -4.32 -31.62
CA GLU A 177 -30.50 -4.73 -30.39
C GLU A 177 -31.31 -4.29 -29.15
N GLN A 178 -31.82 -3.06 -29.14
CA GLN A 178 -32.63 -2.54 -28.06
C GLN A 178 -33.93 -3.33 -27.85
N GLU A 179 -34.67 -3.60 -28.91
CA GLU A 179 -35.95 -4.36 -28.85
C GLU A 179 -35.72 -5.77 -28.28
N ASN A 180 -34.68 -6.47 -28.75
CA ASN A 180 -34.33 -7.80 -28.24
C ASN A 180 -33.93 -7.76 -26.76
N LEU A 181 -33.17 -6.73 -26.33
CA LEU A 181 -32.81 -6.57 -24.92
C LEU A 181 -34.01 -6.27 -24.04
N ALA A 182 -34.94 -5.42 -24.51
CA ALA A 182 -36.17 -5.11 -23.81
C ALA A 182 -37.01 -6.37 -23.59
N ASP A 183 -37.20 -7.19 -24.64
CA ASP A 183 -37.93 -8.46 -24.55
C ASP A 183 -37.28 -9.44 -23.58
N TYR A 184 -35.95 -9.55 -23.60
CA TYR A 184 -35.21 -10.40 -22.69
C TYR A 184 -35.35 -9.94 -21.24
N VAL A 185 -35.13 -8.65 -20.95
CA VAL A 185 -35.23 -8.09 -19.61
C VAL A 185 -36.65 -8.16 -19.08
N LYS A 186 -37.67 -7.90 -19.95
CA LYS A 186 -39.06 -8.06 -19.60
C LYS A 186 -39.40 -9.50 -19.22
N SER A 187 -38.96 -10.47 -20.00
CA SER A 187 -39.20 -11.89 -19.71
C SER A 187 -38.53 -12.34 -18.41
N PHE A 188 -37.37 -11.78 -18.08
CA PHE A 188 -36.64 -12.10 -16.86
C PHE A 188 -37.36 -11.60 -15.59
N PHE A 189 -37.95 -10.41 -15.63
CA PHE A 189 -38.55 -9.78 -14.44
C PHE A 189 -40.06 -9.97 -14.35
N HIS A 190 -40.72 -10.52 -15.40
CA HIS A 190 -42.16 -10.69 -15.38
C HIS A 190 -42.67 -11.46 -14.14
N PRO A 191 -43.75 -10.99 -13.46
CA PRO A 191 -44.62 -9.85 -13.81
C PRO A 191 -44.18 -8.49 -13.22
N GLY A 192 -43.00 -8.40 -12.63
CA GLY A 192 -42.47 -7.17 -12.01
C GLY A 192 -41.94 -6.18 -13.06
N ASN A 193 -41.84 -4.91 -12.66
CA ASN A 193 -41.16 -3.86 -13.41
C ASN A 193 -39.95 -3.37 -12.60
N TRP A 194 -38.74 -3.65 -13.10
CA TRP A 194 -37.48 -3.30 -12.43
C TRP A 194 -36.54 -2.63 -13.42
N PRO A 195 -36.01 -1.44 -13.09
CA PRO A 195 -34.99 -0.81 -13.92
C PRO A 195 -33.66 -1.59 -13.90
N VAL A 196 -32.96 -1.55 -15.04
CA VAL A 196 -31.65 -2.15 -15.21
C VAL A 196 -30.67 -1.13 -15.77
N TRP A 197 -29.49 -1.01 -15.20
CA TRP A 197 -28.43 -0.16 -15.73
C TRP A 197 -27.99 -0.63 -17.13
N LEU A 198 -27.82 0.33 -18.02
CA LEU A 198 -27.18 0.19 -19.33
C LEU A 198 -25.80 0.86 -19.29
N GLY A 199 -24.89 0.45 -20.17
CA GLY A 199 -23.58 1.08 -20.34
C GLY A 199 -23.66 2.39 -21.13
N VAL A 200 -24.53 3.32 -20.70
CA VAL A 200 -24.77 4.61 -21.33
C VAL A 200 -24.75 5.70 -20.27
N ASN A 201 -23.95 6.75 -20.48
CA ASN A 201 -23.90 7.89 -19.58
C ASN A 201 -23.44 9.17 -20.29
N ASP A 202 -23.68 10.34 -19.67
CA ASP A 202 -23.16 11.64 -20.10
C ASP A 202 -22.33 12.34 -19.00
N LEU A 203 -21.71 11.54 -18.09
CA LEU A 203 -20.85 12.01 -17.00
C LEU A 203 -19.72 12.94 -17.45
N ARG A 204 -19.24 12.77 -18.69
CA ARG A 204 -18.16 13.60 -19.23
C ARG A 204 -18.64 15.00 -19.63
N SER A 205 -19.83 15.10 -20.16
CA SER A 205 -20.43 16.37 -20.61
C SER A 205 -21.92 16.19 -20.79
N GLU A 206 -22.71 17.03 -20.13
CA GLU A 206 -24.16 17.07 -20.19
C GLU A 206 -24.68 17.02 -21.63
N GLY A 207 -25.58 16.08 -21.91
CA GLY A 207 -26.18 15.86 -23.23
C GLY A 207 -25.27 15.13 -24.23
N LEU A 208 -24.02 14.82 -23.87
CA LEU A 208 -23.12 14.02 -24.69
C LEU A 208 -23.08 12.56 -24.18
N TYR A 209 -24.06 11.79 -24.56
CA TYR A 209 -24.15 10.38 -24.16
C TYR A 209 -23.12 9.52 -24.86
N LEU A 210 -22.35 8.79 -24.02
CA LEU A 210 -21.32 7.84 -24.45
C LEU A 210 -21.66 6.45 -23.91
N PHE A 211 -21.23 5.45 -24.66
CA PHE A 211 -21.17 4.08 -24.16
C PHE A 211 -19.97 3.88 -23.23
N ASP A 212 -19.99 2.83 -22.42
CA ASP A 212 -18.88 2.47 -21.52
C ASP A 212 -17.54 2.25 -22.24
N ASP A 213 -17.55 1.92 -23.53
CA ASP A 213 -16.36 1.82 -24.36
C ASP A 213 -15.85 3.19 -24.88
N GLY A 214 -16.50 4.28 -24.50
CA GLY A 214 -16.20 5.64 -24.92
C GLY A 214 -16.72 6.03 -26.31
N SER A 215 -17.37 5.12 -27.05
CA SER A 215 -18.00 5.43 -28.32
C SER A 215 -19.27 6.24 -28.12
N ARG A 216 -19.58 7.10 -29.10
CA ARG A 216 -20.76 7.98 -29.03
C ARG A 216 -22.06 7.19 -29.24
N VAL A 217 -23.04 7.47 -28.40
CA VAL A 217 -24.41 6.94 -28.59
C VAL A 217 -25.04 7.64 -29.78
N SER A 218 -25.54 6.85 -30.73
CA SER A 218 -26.22 7.34 -31.94
C SER A 218 -27.67 6.92 -32.04
N TYR A 219 -28.10 5.97 -31.24
CA TYR A 219 -29.46 5.52 -31.10
C TYR A 219 -29.95 5.74 -29.68
N PHE A 220 -31.16 6.23 -29.50
CA PHE A 220 -31.76 6.54 -28.20
C PHE A 220 -33.17 5.98 -28.12
N GLN A 221 -33.54 5.39 -27.02
CA GLN A 221 -34.88 4.89 -26.69
C GLN A 221 -35.44 5.61 -25.47
N TRP A 222 -35.34 6.95 -25.45
CA TRP A 222 -35.85 7.75 -24.35
C TRP A 222 -37.37 7.62 -24.20
N ARG A 223 -37.85 7.47 -22.98
CA ARG A 223 -39.27 7.48 -22.67
C ARG A 223 -39.89 8.79 -23.12
N LYS A 224 -41.00 8.66 -23.88
CA LYS A 224 -41.79 9.79 -24.34
C LYS A 224 -43.13 9.77 -23.64
N HIS A 225 -43.41 10.73 -22.81
CA HIS A 225 -44.70 10.89 -22.15
C HIS A 225 -45.19 12.32 -22.33
N PHE A 226 -46.48 12.52 -22.40
CA PHE A 226 -47.07 13.84 -22.68
C PHE A 226 -46.82 14.88 -21.57
N LEU A 227 -46.55 14.43 -20.32
CA LEU A 227 -46.25 15.31 -19.19
C LEU A 227 -44.75 15.52 -18.96
N SER A 228 -43.93 14.53 -19.27
CA SER A 228 -42.47 14.61 -19.13
C SER A 228 -41.83 13.61 -20.08
N SER A 229 -40.81 14.05 -20.78
CA SER A 229 -40.02 13.19 -21.67
C SER A 229 -38.59 13.10 -21.13
N GLN A 230 -38.02 11.92 -21.19
CA GLN A 230 -36.62 11.68 -20.83
C GLN A 230 -35.70 12.14 -21.96
N PRO A 231 -34.46 12.58 -21.65
CA PRO A 231 -33.90 12.77 -20.31
C PRO A 231 -34.39 14.08 -19.69
N ASP A 232 -34.63 14.12 -18.36
CA ASP A 232 -35.16 15.30 -17.69
C ASP A 232 -34.40 15.70 -16.39
N GLY A 233 -33.39 14.92 -16.00
CA GLY A 233 -32.61 15.16 -14.78
C GLY A 233 -31.47 16.15 -14.95
N GLY A 234 -31.04 16.44 -16.18
CA GLY A 234 -29.88 17.30 -16.46
C GLY A 234 -28.61 16.84 -15.71
N ARG A 235 -27.74 17.76 -15.35
CA ARG A 235 -26.47 17.44 -14.71
C ARG A 235 -26.53 16.60 -13.41
N ARG A 236 -27.70 16.28 -12.92
CA ARG A 236 -27.87 15.46 -11.71
C ARG A 236 -28.12 14.00 -12.02
N GLU A 237 -28.65 13.71 -13.22
CA GLU A 237 -29.00 12.36 -13.65
C GLU A 237 -28.25 12.03 -14.94
N ASN A 238 -27.04 11.49 -14.78
CA ASN A 238 -26.10 11.26 -15.88
C ASN A 238 -25.98 9.80 -16.30
N CYS A 239 -26.71 8.88 -15.68
CA CYS A 239 -26.58 7.45 -15.93
C CYS A 239 -27.91 6.88 -16.41
N VAL A 240 -27.87 6.02 -17.44
CA VAL A 240 -29.06 5.53 -18.13
C VAL A 240 -29.46 4.15 -17.65
N ALA A 241 -30.71 4.01 -17.27
CA ALA A 241 -31.36 2.73 -17.01
C ALA A 241 -32.48 2.47 -18.01
N MET A 242 -32.74 1.19 -18.29
CA MET A 242 -33.84 0.72 -19.09
C MET A 242 -34.92 0.15 -18.17
N SER A 243 -36.18 0.51 -18.38
CA SER A 243 -37.34 -0.12 -17.74
C SER A 243 -37.56 -1.53 -18.30
N SER A 244 -37.82 -2.50 -17.41
CA SER A 244 -38.12 -3.87 -17.84
C SER A 244 -39.51 -4.05 -18.43
N ASP A 245 -40.40 -3.08 -18.25
CA ASP A 245 -41.80 -3.19 -18.72
C ASP A 245 -41.95 -2.81 -20.19
N ASP A 246 -41.38 -1.68 -20.58
CA ASP A 246 -41.55 -1.10 -21.93
C ASP A 246 -40.23 -0.99 -22.71
N GLY A 247 -39.09 -1.19 -22.06
CA GLY A 247 -37.75 -1.05 -22.66
C GLY A 247 -37.30 0.38 -22.85
N ASP A 248 -38.07 1.35 -22.38
CA ASP A 248 -37.74 2.77 -22.51
C ASP A 248 -36.60 3.17 -21.57
N TRP A 249 -35.77 4.14 -22.00
CA TRP A 249 -34.65 4.65 -21.27
C TRP A 249 -35.03 5.84 -20.42
N TRP A 250 -34.38 5.88 -19.22
CA TRP A 250 -34.51 6.94 -18.26
C TRP A 250 -33.09 7.37 -17.82
N ASP A 251 -32.84 8.68 -17.69
CA ASP A 251 -31.70 9.15 -16.97
C ASP A 251 -31.97 9.08 -15.45
N HIS A 252 -30.90 8.79 -14.68
CA HIS A 252 -30.97 8.62 -13.23
C HIS A 252 -29.72 9.09 -12.55
N TYR A 253 -29.84 9.39 -11.24
CA TYR A 253 -28.69 9.58 -10.36
C TYR A 253 -27.82 8.33 -10.38
N CYS A 254 -26.52 8.48 -10.66
CA CYS A 254 -25.59 7.35 -10.82
C CYS A 254 -25.31 6.57 -9.51
N ASP A 255 -25.63 7.14 -8.35
CA ASP A 255 -25.54 6.55 -7.02
C ASP A 255 -26.76 5.72 -6.60
N ARG A 256 -27.84 5.72 -7.41
CA ARG A 256 -28.97 4.81 -7.17
C ARG A 256 -28.54 3.37 -7.38
N THR A 257 -29.09 2.49 -6.54
CA THR A 257 -28.84 1.05 -6.70
C THR A 257 -29.94 0.40 -7.52
N MET A 258 -29.56 -0.30 -8.60
CA MET A 258 -30.47 -0.99 -9.51
C MET A 258 -29.85 -2.32 -9.96
N ASN A 259 -30.66 -3.17 -10.54
CA ASN A 259 -30.19 -4.32 -11.31
C ASN A 259 -29.37 -3.85 -12.50
N TYR A 260 -28.60 -4.71 -13.11
CA TYR A 260 -27.76 -4.33 -14.24
C TYR A 260 -27.68 -5.42 -15.29
N LEU A 261 -27.36 -5.01 -16.50
CA LEU A 261 -27.26 -5.88 -17.67
C LEU A 261 -25.83 -5.83 -18.20
N CYS A 262 -25.15 -6.99 -18.21
CA CYS A 262 -23.83 -7.12 -18.82
C CYS A 262 -23.95 -7.67 -20.25
N GLU A 263 -23.07 -7.20 -21.14
CA GLU A 263 -22.83 -7.80 -22.45
C GLU A 263 -21.44 -8.45 -22.48
N PHE A 264 -21.34 -9.55 -23.19
CA PHE A 264 -20.12 -10.31 -23.47
C PHE A 264 -20.00 -10.46 -24.99
N ASP A 265 -18.82 -10.23 -25.52
CA ASP A 265 -18.54 -10.33 -26.96
C ASP A 265 -17.63 -11.54 -27.23
N ASP A 266 -18.14 -12.55 -27.93
CA ASP A 266 -17.39 -13.78 -28.25
C ASP A 266 -16.20 -13.55 -29.21
N ARG A 267 -16.14 -12.39 -29.90
CA ARG A 267 -15.05 -12.06 -30.83
C ARG A 267 -13.85 -11.41 -30.15
N VAL A 268 -14.05 -10.88 -28.95
CA VAL A 268 -12.97 -10.22 -28.20
C VAL A 268 -12.26 -11.28 -27.39
N ALA A 269 -11.12 -11.75 -27.90
CA ALA A 269 -10.13 -12.43 -27.07
C ALA A 269 -9.54 -11.39 -26.10
N LEU A 270 -9.69 -11.62 -24.82
CA LEU A 270 -9.16 -10.75 -23.78
C LEU A 270 -7.65 -10.91 -23.61
#